data_acc6d2df1b761b09bb1a005e4795c615
#
_entry.id   acc6d2df1b761b09bb1a005e4795c615
#
_cell.length_a   1.000
_cell.length_b   1.000
_cell.length_c   1.000
_cell.angle_alpha   90.00
_cell.angle_beta   90.00
_cell.angle_gamma   90.00
#
_symmetry.space_group_name_H-M   'P 1'
#
loop_
_entity.id
_entity.type
_entity.pdbx_description
1 polymer ?
#
loop_
_entity_poly.entity_id
_entity_poly.type
_entity_poly.pdbx_seq_one_letter_code
_entity_poly.pdbx_strand_id
1 'polypeptide(L)'
;MHRIHLCPADLNYPVSSTNDLLSAAAEAGIQAPAACRNGVCEICEARLISGQALNTRNQQLILTGERLMMCRTQALSDIELEIPAVMATANHQPRIYQAKVVDVSSINHDVYRVELKLPRRRDVNFHAGQYLSVNLPDADPCYFSIASSPAEDNIVLHIQATPEWVSAQKVIDALTSGEDVSVQLPHGKACLAAAPDKPLVLVAAGTGFAQMKSLVEYLQGTNFSHSIKLFWGVRKHEDMYLRSLAQRWHDESDAFTFLPVVGDDEDNDWGGHHDQLVRAVLATGIDWGKVEVHASGSPTMVYTLMDALVEAGLSEQDFYSDVLEYAPRA
;
A
#
# COMPACT_ATOMS: atom_id res chain seq x y z
N MET A 1 -30.14 7.32 8.47
CA MET A 1 -28.77 6.92 8.09
C MET A 1 -28.21 6.18 9.29
N HIS A 2 -27.74 4.96 9.10
CA HIS A 2 -27.22 4.10 10.17
C HIS A 2 -25.72 3.89 9.97
N ARG A 3 -25.01 3.55 11.04
CA ARG A 3 -23.60 3.21 11.02
C ARG A 3 -23.44 1.69 11.00
N ILE A 4 -22.60 1.21 10.11
CA ILE A 4 -22.21 -0.19 10.03
C ILE A 4 -20.77 -0.30 10.52
N HIS A 5 -20.54 -1.20 11.48
CA HIS A 5 -19.21 -1.56 11.96
C HIS A 5 -18.89 -2.99 11.52
N LEU A 6 -17.73 -3.19 10.86
CA LEU A 6 -17.27 -4.49 10.37
C LEU A 6 -16.15 -5.03 11.24
N CYS A 7 -16.33 -6.22 11.79
CA CYS A 7 -15.36 -6.95 12.59
C CYS A 7 -14.83 -8.17 11.81
N PRO A 8 -13.58 -8.57 11.98
CA PRO A 8 -12.53 -7.98 12.83
C PRO A 8 -11.78 -6.78 12.18
N ALA A 9 -12.16 -6.37 10.98
CA ALA A 9 -11.46 -5.35 10.21
C ALA A 9 -11.54 -3.93 10.80
N ASP A 10 -12.34 -3.71 11.84
CA ASP A 10 -12.59 -2.41 12.51
C ASP A 10 -12.94 -1.26 11.56
N LEU A 11 -13.74 -1.56 10.52
CA LEU A 11 -14.15 -0.60 9.51
C LEU A 11 -15.56 -0.08 9.78
N ASN A 12 -15.76 1.23 9.56
CA ASN A 12 -17.03 1.87 9.73
C ASN A 12 -17.51 2.56 8.46
N TYR A 13 -18.78 2.42 8.10
CA TYR A 13 -19.38 3.17 7.01
C TYR A 13 -20.85 3.52 7.27
N PRO A 14 -21.35 4.62 6.67
CA PRO A 14 -22.75 4.97 6.76
C PRO A 14 -23.59 4.20 5.71
N VAL A 15 -24.82 3.87 6.06
CA VAL A 15 -25.81 3.30 5.12
C VAL A 15 -27.11 4.07 5.21
N SER A 16 -27.73 4.34 4.08
CA SER A 16 -29.12 4.82 4.04
C SER A 16 -30.09 3.66 4.27
N SER A 17 -31.30 3.95 4.74
CA SER A 17 -32.35 2.95 4.95
C SER A 17 -32.83 2.30 3.63
N THR A 18 -32.42 2.81 2.47
CA THR A 18 -32.83 2.32 1.14
C THR A 18 -31.75 1.49 0.46
N ASN A 19 -30.49 1.61 0.88
CA ASN A 19 -29.37 0.87 0.30
C ASN A 19 -29.16 -0.48 0.99
N ASP A 20 -28.76 -1.48 0.23
CA ASP A 20 -28.24 -2.71 0.81
C ASP A 20 -26.83 -2.49 1.39
N LEU A 21 -26.47 -3.34 2.35
CA LEU A 21 -25.20 -3.22 3.08
C LEU A 21 -23.97 -3.35 2.18
N LEU A 22 -24.05 -4.19 1.14
CA LEU A 22 -22.93 -4.41 0.22
C LEU A 22 -22.68 -3.20 -0.69
N SER A 23 -23.76 -2.62 -1.22
CA SER A 23 -23.66 -1.41 -2.07
C SER A 23 -23.17 -0.22 -1.28
N ALA A 24 -23.65 -0.03 -0.06
CA ALA A 24 -23.19 1.03 0.83
C ALA A 24 -21.71 0.85 1.24
N ALA A 25 -21.26 -0.38 1.47
CA ALA A 25 -19.86 -0.68 1.71
C ALA A 25 -19.00 -0.26 0.50
N ALA A 26 -19.43 -0.63 -0.70
CA ALA A 26 -18.72 -0.27 -1.94
C ALA A 26 -18.68 1.25 -2.19
N GLU A 27 -19.77 1.98 -1.90
CA GLU A 27 -19.82 3.44 -1.95
C GLU A 27 -18.85 4.10 -0.96
N ALA A 28 -18.67 3.49 0.21
CA ALA A 28 -17.69 3.91 1.20
C ALA A 28 -16.25 3.45 0.88
N GLY A 29 -16.07 2.81 -0.28
CA GLY A 29 -14.79 2.27 -0.68
C GLY A 29 -14.41 0.96 0.03
N ILE A 30 -15.29 0.28 0.73
CA ILE A 30 -15.07 -0.99 1.43
C ILE A 30 -15.41 -2.17 0.50
N GLN A 31 -14.45 -3.08 0.24
CA GLN A 31 -14.69 -4.29 -0.51
C GLN A 31 -15.04 -5.45 0.43
N ALA A 32 -16.31 -5.78 0.47
CA ALA A 32 -16.76 -7.04 1.00
C ALA A 32 -16.81 -8.10 -0.13
N PRO A 33 -16.54 -9.38 0.18
CA PRO A 33 -16.65 -10.45 -0.79
C PRO A 33 -18.02 -10.44 -1.47
N ALA A 34 -18.04 -10.45 -2.80
CA ALA A 34 -19.30 -10.45 -3.55
C ALA A 34 -19.13 -11.05 -4.96
N ALA A 35 -20.16 -11.74 -5.44
CA ALA A 35 -20.22 -12.21 -6.83
C ALA A 35 -21.59 -11.94 -7.46
N CYS A 36 -22.64 -12.66 -7.07
CA CYS A 36 -23.93 -12.64 -7.75
C CYS A 36 -24.81 -11.41 -7.48
N ARG A 37 -24.63 -10.72 -6.36
CA ARG A 37 -25.43 -9.58 -5.86
C ARG A 37 -26.95 -9.85 -5.79
N ASN A 38 -27.36 -11.11 -5.80
CA ASN A 38 -28.78 -11.52 -5.75
C ASN A 38 -29.11 -12.45 -4.55
N GLY A 39 -28.14 -12.68 -3.65
CA GLY A 39 -28.32 -13.45 -2.41
C GLY A 39 -28.28 -14.98 -2.59
N VAL A 40 -27.75 -15.48 -3.72
CA VAL A 40 -27.73 -16.94 -4.04
C VAL A 40 -26.38 -17.58 -3.83
N CYS A 41 -25.26 -16.85 -4.10
CA CYS A 41 -23.93 -17.44 -4.05
C CYS A 41 -23.30 -17.48 -2.67
N GLU A 42 -23.91 -16.89 -1.66
CA GLU A 42 -23.48 -16.82 -0.25
C GLU A 42 -22.10 -16.15 -0.01
N ILE A 43 -21.43 -15.66 -1.06
CA ILE A 43 -20.08 -15.06 -0.96
C ILE A 43 -20.07 -13.78 -0.09
N CYS A 44 -21.17 -13.03 -0.07
CA CYS A 44 -21.31 -11.83 0.78
C CYS A 44 -21.99 -12.13 2.14
N GLU A 45 -21.83 -13.36 2.63
CA GLU A 45 -22.33 -13.74 3.93
C GLU A 45 -21.62 -12.99 5.06
N ALA A 46 -22.40 -12.51 6.01
CA ALA A 46 -21.92 -11.91 7.26
C ALA A 46 -22.76 -12.42 8.43
N ARG A 47 -22.27 -12.26 9.66
CA ARG A 47 -23.02 -12.53 10.88
C ARG A 47 -23.36 -11.23 11.59
N LEU A 48 -24.62 -11.05 11.96
CA LEU A 48 -25.08 -9.89 12.76
C LEU A 48 -24.62 -10.06 14.22
N ILE A 49 -23.72 -9.20 14.68
CA ILE A 49 -23.21 -9.21 16.06
C ILE A 49 -24.07 -8.35 16.96
N SER A 50 -24.53 -7.20 16.47
CA SER A 50 -25.41 -6.31 17.23
C SER A 50 -26.29 -5.47 16.32
N GLY A 51 -27.41 -4.96 16.85
CA GLY A 51 -28.37 -4.13 16.14
C GLY A 51 -29.49 -4.91 15.45
N GLN A 52 -30.16 -4.30 14.48
CA GLN A 52 -31.30 -4.86 13.75
C GLN A 52 -31.13 -4.67 12.23
N ALA A 53 -31.45 -5.70 11.48
CA ALA A 53 -31.39 -5.70 10.03
C ALA A 53 -32.62 -6.39 9.42
N LEU A 54 -32.88 -6.09 8.15
CA LEU A 54 -34.02 -6.61 7.38
C LEU A 54 -33.52 -7.31 6.12
N ASN A 55 -33.94 -8.54 5.91
CA ASN A 55 -33.75 -9.21 4.61
C ASN A 55 -34.76 -8.66 3.61
N THR A 56 -34.26 -8.01 2.54
CA THR A 56 -35.10 -7.34 1.55
C THR A 56 -35.87 -8.30 0.64
N ARG A 57 -35.45 -9.58 0.55
CA ARG A 57 -36.09 -10.57 -0.29
C ARG A 57 -37.37 -11.17 0.30
N ASN A 58 -37.34 -11.46 1.60
CA ASN A 58 -38.46 -12.12 2.29
C ASN A 58 -39.11 -11.26 3.39
N GLN A 59 -38.60 -10.01 3.57
CA GLN A 59 -39.09 -9.04 4.56
C GLN A 59 -39.01 -9.55 6.02
N GLN A 60 -38.07 -10.46 6.28
CA GLN A 60 -37.83 -10.97 7.62
C GLN A 60 -36.78 -10.17 8.37
N LEU A 61 -37.04 -9.93 9.65
CA LEU A 61 -36.03 -9.38 10.56
C LEU A 61 -34.92 -10.40 10.77
N ILE A 62 -33.69 -9.90 10.77
CA ILE A 62 -32.47 -10.67 11.07
C ILE A 62 -32.09 -10.31 12.51
N LEU A 63 -31.97 -11.33 13.35
CA LEU A 63 -31.63 -11.18 14.75
C LEU A 63 -30.15 -11.36 15.02
N THR A 64 -29.67 -10.81 16.13
CA THR A 64 -28.31 -10.97 16.61
C THR A 64 -27.87 -12.45 16.65
N GLY A 65 -26.74 -12.78 16.10
CA GLY A 65 -26.20 -14.11 15.94
C GLY A 65 -26.57 -14.81 14.63
N GLU A 66 -27.55 -14.30 13.88
CA GLU A 66 -27.96 -14.88 12.61
C GLU A 66 -27.04 -14.46 11.46
N ARG A 67 -27.00 -15.29 10.42
CA ARG A 67 -26.31 -15.02 9.17
C ARG A 67 -27.16 -14.19 8.22
N LEU A 68 -26.51 -13.33 7.45
CA LEU A 68 -27.16 -12.48 6.45
C LEU A 68 -26.34 -12.39 5.17
N MET A 69 -27.01 -12.08 4.06
CA MET A 69 -26.37 -11.75 2.80
C MET A 69 -26.35 -10.23 2.63
N MET A 70 -25.19 -9.60 2.70
CA MET A 70 -25.06 -8.13 2.66
C MET A 70 -25.77 -7.52 1.45
N CYS A 71 -25.74 -8.17 0.26
CA CYS A 71 -26.42 -7.71 -0.95
C CYS A 71 -27.95 -7.76 -0.89
N ARG A 72 -28.53 -8.34 0.17
CA ARG A 72 -29.97 -8.48 0.38
C ARG A 72 -30.42 -8.05 1.77
N THR A 73 -29.60 -7.23 2.43
CA THR A 73 -29.88 -6.81 3.78
C THR A 73 -29.82 -5.29 3.87
N GLN A 74 -30.80 -4.70 4.55
CA GLN A 74 -30.86 -3.30 4.93
C GLN A 74 -30.71 -3.17 6.45
N ALA A 75 -30.01 -2.14 6.89
CA ALA A 75 -29.92 -1.82 8.32
C ALA A 75 -31.16 -1.07 8.79
N LEU A 76 -31.70 -1.48 9.94
CA LEU A 76 -32.81 -0.80 10.65
C LEU A 76 -32.31 0.01 11.84
N SER A 77 -31.10 -0.23 12.29
CA SER A 77 -30.39 0.52 13.34
C SER A 77 -28.89 0.59 12.99
N ASP A 78 -28.08 1.20 13.83
CA ASP A 78 -26.63 0.96 13.81
C ASP A 78 -26.41 -0.54 14.06
N ILE A 79 -25.55 -1.17 13.26
CA ILE A 79 -25.26 -2.61 13.32
C ILE A 79 -23.78 -2.90 13.32
N GLU A 80 -23.43 -4.01 13.94
CA GLU A 80 -22.09 -4.61 13.89
C GLU A 80 -22.17 -5.96 13.18
N LEU A 81 -21.26 -6.17 12.23
CA LEU A 81 -21.18 -7.37 11.40
C LEU A 81 -19.81 -8.04 11.52
N GLU A 82 -19.83 -9.36 11.68
CA GLU A 82 -18.64 -10.17 11.54
C GLU A 82 -18.53 -10.69 10.10
N ILE A 83 -17.44 -10.30 9.44
CA ILE A 83 -17.09 -10.77 8.08
C ILE A 83 -15.61 -11.14 8.07
N PRO A 84 -15.27 -12.44 8.03
CA PRO A 84 -13.89 -12.91 8.11
C PRO A 84 -12.98 -12.44 6.97
N ALA A 85 -13.55 -12.08 5.84
CA ALA A 85 -12.83 -11.77 4.60
C ALA A 85 -13.05 -10.32 4.11
N VAL A 86 -13.41 -9.37 4.98
CA VAL A 86 -13.38 -7.96 4.59
C VAL A 86 -11.94 -7.52 4.52
N MET A 87 -11.47 -7.34 3.31
CA MET A 87 -10.24 -6.62 3.08
C MET A 87 -10.53 -5.14 3.34
N ALA A 88 -9.90 -4.63 4.39
CA ALA A 88 -9.80 -3.19 4.58
C ALA A 88 -9.32 -2.58 3.28
N THR A 89 -9.97 -1.56 2.82
CA THR A 89 -9.92 -1.04 1.48
C THR A 89 -8.56 -0.49 1.11
N ALA A 90 -7.69 -1.35 0.65
CA ALA A 90 -6.67 -0.94 -0.29
C ALA A 90 -7.25 -0.64 -1.70
N ASN A 91 -8.55 -0.71 -1.90
CA ASN A 91 -9.16 -0.69 -3.24
C ASN A 91 -10.02 0.55 -3.47
N HIS A 92 -9.40 1.72 -3.40
CA HIS A 92 -9.89 2.84 -4.18
C HIS A 92 -9.77 2.46 -5.65
N GLN A 93 -10.87 2.53 -6.39
CA GLN A 93 -10.85 2.30 -7.84
C GLN A 93 -9.87 3.30 -8.49
N PRO A 94 -8.89 2.85 -9.28
CA PRO A 94 -7.97 3.75 -9.95
C PRO A 94 -8.74 4.75 -10.83
N ARG A 95 -8.43 6.04 -10.69
CA ARG A 95 -9.03 7.12 -11.47
C ARG A 95 -7.94 7.93 -12.15
N ILE A 96 -8.26 8.46 -13.32
CA ILE A 96 -7.35 9.31 -14.08
C ILE A 96 -7.53 10.75 -13.62
N TYR A 97 -6.42 11.43 -13.38
CA TYR A 97 -6.34 12.85 -13.01
C TYR A 97 -5.34 13.56 -13.91
N GLN A 98 -5.60 14.83 -14.21
CA GLN A 98 -4.60 15.74 -14.77
C GLN A 98 -3.86 16.37 -13.60
N ALA A 99 -2.61 16.01 -13.42
CA ALA A 99 -1.75 16.49 -12.35
C ALA A 99 -0.88 17.62 -12.85
N LYS A 100 -0.85 18.72 -12.08
CA LYS A 100 0.08 19.82 -12.34
C LYS A 100 1.44 19.46 -11.78
N VAL A 101 2.48 19.60 -12.60
CA VAL A 101 3.87 19.47 -12.13
C VAL A 101 4.22 20.72 -11.31
N VAL A 102 4.61 20.52 -10.04
CA VAL A 102 5.02 21.58 -9.13
C VAL A 102 6.53 21.75 -9.13
N ASP A 103 7.25 20.64 -9.05
CA ASP A 103 8.71 20.60 -9.02
C ASP A 103 9.24 19.30 -9.63
N VAL A 104 10.38 19.41 -10.30
CA VAL A 104 11.20 18.28 -10.74
C VAL A 104 12.65 18.61 -10.40
N SER A 105 13.21 17.97 -9.41
CA SER A 105 14.58 18.22 -8.93
C SER A 105 15.38 16.94 -8.82
N SER A 106 16.65 16.98 -9.24
CA SER A 106 17.58 15.86 -9.03
C SER A 106 17.96 15.78 -7.56
N ILE A 107 17.88 14.58 -6.96
CA ILE A 107 18.25 14.34 -5.56
C ILE A 107 19.54 13.52 -5.43
N ASN A 108 19.96 12.87 -6.50
CA ASN A 108 21.31 12.34 -6.69
C ASN A 108 21.63 12.30 -8.20
N HIS A 109 22.59 11.48 -8.63
CA HIS A 109 23.06 11.42 -10.02
C HIS A 109 22.03 10.87 -11.02
N ASP A 110 21.03 10.06 -10.57
CA ASP A 110 20.06 9.37 -11.45
C ASP A 110 18.63 9.32 -10.88
N VAL A 111 18.40 9.85 -9.68
CA VAL A 111 17.07 9.88 -9.06
C VAL A 111 16.53 11.31 -8.99
N TYR A 112 15.32 11.48 -9.48
CA TYR A 112 14.58 12.74 -9.47
C TYR A 112 13.46 12.69 -8.45
N ARG A 113 13.33 13.76 -7.67
CA ARG A 113 12.14 14.04 -6.88
C ARG A 113 11.17 14.81 -7.77
N VAL A 114 9.99 14.26 -7.94
CA VAL A 114 8.90 14.87 -8.69
C VAL A 114 7.77 15.19 -7.73
N GLU A 115 7.26 16.41 -7.78
CA GLU A 115 6.13 16.86 -6.98
C GLU A 115 4.96 17.22 -7.88
N LEU A 116 3.83 16.53 -7.66
CA LEU A 116 2.61 16.66 -8.44
C LEU A 116 1.47 17.18 -7.58
N LYS A 117 0.75 18.18 -8.08
CA LYS A 117 -0.46 18.70 -7.47
C LYS A 117 -1.69 18.19 -8.22
N LEU A 118 -2.55 17.45 -7.51
CA LEU A 118 -3.80 16.94 -8.07
C LEU A 118 -4.93 17.97 -7.91
N PRO A 119 -5.84 18.08 -8.90
CA PRO A 119 -7.05 18.86 -8.75
C PRO A 119 -7.90 18.23 -7.62
N ARG A 120 -8.39 19.11 -6.72
CA ARG A 120 -9.22 18.67 -5.58
C ARG A 120 -8.60 17.51 -4.79
N ARG A 121 -7.37 17.72 -4.28
CA ARG A 121 -6.60 16.70 -3.54
C ARG A 121 -7.43 15.96 -2.46
N ARG A 122 -8.40 16.64 -1.84
CA ARG A 122 -9.29 16.07 -0.82
C ARG A 122 -10.20 14.95 -1.34
N ASP A 123 -10.45 14.92 -2.66
CA ASP A 123 -11.28 13.90 -3.31
C ASP A 123 -10.44 12.70 -3.80
N VAL A 124 -9.11 12.77 -3.64
CA VAL A 124 -8.17 11.73 -4.05
C VAL A 124 -7.74 10.94 -2.83
N ASN A 125 -8.18 9.71 -2.75
CA ASN A 125 -7.83 8.82 -1.66
C ASN A 125 -6.84 7.76 -2.14
N PHE A 126 -5.76 7.58 -1.40
CA PHE A 126 -4.83 6.46 -1.53
C PHE A 126 -4.28 6.10 -0.14
N HIS A 127 -3.75 4.90 -0.01
CA HIS A 127 -3.09 4.44 1.21
C HIS A 127 -1.57 4.55 1.07
N ALA A 128 -0.89 4.75 2.19
CA ALA A 128 0.57 4.72 2.22
C ALA A 128 1.09 3.39 1.68
N GLY A 129 2.07 3.44 0.80
CA GLY A 129 2.62 2.28 0.11
C GLY A 129 2.06 2.03 -1.29
N GLN A 130 0.98 2.70 -1.69
CA GLN A 130 0.42 2.56 -3.05
C GLN A 130 1.25 3.31 -4.10
N TYR A 131 1.02 2.98 -5.36
CA TYR A 131 1.70 3.57 -6.52
C TYR A 131 0.70 4.18 -7.51
N LEU A 132 1.22 4.94 -8.46
CA LEU A 132 0.46 5.50 -9.58
C LEU A 132 1.11 5.17 -10.92
N SER A 133 0.33 5.31 -12.00
CA SER A 133 0.89 5.36 -13.36
C SER A 133 0.97 6.80 -13.84
N VAL A 134 2.05 7.13 -14.55
CA VAL A 134 2.18 8.30 -15.40
C VAL A 134 1.90 7.86 -16.84
N ASN A 135 0.91 8.51 -17.47
CA ASN A 135 0.44 8.14 -18.79
C ASN A 135 0.83 9.22 -19.79
N LEU A 136 1.82 8.94 -20.62
CA LEU A 136 2.24 9.81 -21.71
C LEU A 136 1.50 9.45 -23.00
N PRO A 137 1.27 10.42 -23.90
CA PRO A 137 0.74 10.12 -25.24
C PRO A 137 1.63 9.13 -25.97
N ASP A 138 1.04 8.16 -26.66
CA ASP A 138 1.73 7.18 -27.50
C ASP A 138 2.83 6.35 -26.81
N ALA A 139 2.71 6.16 -25.50
CA ALA A 139 3.62 5.34 -24.70
C ALA A 139 2.87 4.45 -23.71
N ASP A 140 3.48 3.34 -23.30
CA ASP A 140 2.97 2.51 -22.24
C ASP A 140 3.01 3.27 -20.89
N PRO A 141 2.06 3.03 -19.98
CA PRO A 141 2.06 3.60 -18.65
C PRO A 141 3.34 3.27 -17.87
N CYS A 142 3.93 4.25 -17.20
CA CYS A 142 5.04 4.05 -16.30
C CYS A 142 4.56 4.13 -14.85
N TYR A 143 4.91 3.14 -14.04
CA TYR A 143 4.43 2.99 -12.67
C TYR A 143 5.49 3.43 -11.64
N PHE A 144 5.06 4.23 -10.64
CA PHE A 144 5.95 4.77 -9.62
C PHE A 144 5.27 4.74 -8.25
N SER A 145 5.99 4.26 -7.24
CA SER A 145 5.51 4.30 -5.86
C SER A 145 5.33 5.74 -5.40
N ILE A 146 4.21 6.01 -4.72
CA ILE A 146 3.97 7.31 -4.09
C ILE A 146 4.85 7.40 -2.85
N ALA A 147 5.78 8.37 -2.84
CA ALA A 147 6.74 8.59 -1.77
C ALA A 147 6.22 9.49 -0.65
N SER A 148 5.16 10.28 -0.91
CA SER A 148 4.50 11.12 0.08
C SER A 148 3.51 10.32 0.93
N SER A 149 3.30 10.76 2.17
CA SER A 149 2.20 10.27 3.01
C SER A 149 0.84 10.69 2.42
N PRO A 150 -0.24 9.90 2.63
CA PRO A 150 -1.60 10.32 2.26
C PRO A 150 -2.07 11.62 2.92
N ALA A 151 -1.44 12.05 4.00
CA ALA A 151 -1.74 13.31 4.68
C ALA A 151 -1.17 14.56 3.99
N GLU A 152 -0.23 14.39 3.06
CA GLU A 152 0.40 15.50 2.34
C GLU A 152 -0.50 16.06 1.23
N ASP A 153 -0.37 17.37 0.98
CA ASP A 153 -1.17 18.06 -0.05
C ASP A 153 -0.76 17.69 -1.47
N ASN A 154 0.50 17.37 -1.69
CA ASN A 154 1.04 17.02 -3.00
C ASN A 154 1.50 15.55 -3.03
N ILE A 155 1.46 14.96 -4.22
CA ILE A 155 2.03 13.65 -4.47
C ILE A 155 3.52 13.82 -4.77
N VAL A 156 4.36 13.06 -4.09
CA VAL A 156 5.80 13.02 -4.36
C VAL A 156 6.17 11.66 -4.91
N LEU A 157 6.96 11.65 -5.98
CA LEU A 157 7.54 10.46 -6.58
C LEU A 157 9.07 10.55 -6.52
N HIS A 158 9.74 9.39 -6.38
CA HIS A 158 11.17 9.26 -6.60
C HIS A 158 11.39 8.41 -7.85
N ILE A 159 11.81 9.05 -8.93
CA ILE A 159 11.94 8.41 -10.24
C ILE A 159 13.41 8.23 -10.56
N GLN A 160 13.87 6.98 -10.67
CA GLN A 160 15.20 6.70 -11.21
C GLN A 160 15.12 6.71 -12.73
N ALA A 161 15.99 7.52 -13.36
CA ALA A 161 16.04 7.71 -14.78
C ALA A 161 17.50 7.67 -15.25
N THR A 162 18.01 6.46 -15.47
CA THR A 162 19.31 6.24 -16.11
C THR A 162 19.19 6.30 -17.63
N PRO A 163 20.27 6.57 -18.37
CA PRO A 163 20.25 6.62 -19.83
C PRO A 163 19.72 5.34 -20.49
N GLU A 164 19.87 4.18 -19.84
CA GLU A 164 19.39 2.89 -20.31
C GLU A 164 17.86 2.74 -20.15
N TRP A 165 17.26 3.49 -19.25
CA TRP A 165 15.82 3.41 -18.96
C TRP A 165 15.03 4.45 -19.74
N VAL A 166 14.94 4.24 -21.05
CA VAL A 166 14.34 5.17 -22.02
C VAL A 166 12.93 5.63 -21.62
N SER A 167 12.12 4.75 -21.07
CA SER A 167 10.75 5.10 -20.64
C SER A 167 10.76 6.06 -19.46
N ALA A 168 11.64 5.86 -18.47
CA ALA A 168 11.77 6.76 -17.32
C ALA A 168 12.34 8.12 -17.75
N GLN A 169 13.32 8.15 -18.68
CA GLN A 169 13.84 9.40 -19.26
C GLN A 169 12.74 10.20 -19.95
N LYS A 170 11.93 9.57 -20.80
CA LYS A 170 10.78 10.22 -21.44
C LYS A 170 9.79 10.82 -20.42
N VAL A 171 9.57 10.12 -19.31
CA VAL A 171 8.71 10.63 -18.23
C VAL A 171 9.34 11.88 -17.60
N ILE A 172 10.63 11.85 -17.26
CA ILE A 172 11.33 13.01 -16.69
C ILE A 172 11.34 14.19 -17.66
N ASP A 173 11.58 13.96 -18.96
CA ASP A 173 11.57 15.00 -19.98
C ASP A 173 10.17 15.66 -20.07
N ALA A 174 9.12 14.85 -20.09
CA ALA A 174 7.73 15.35 -20.13
C ALA A 174 7.39 16.15 -18.86
N LEU A 175 7.75 15.63 -17.67
CA LEU A 175 7.51 16.34 -16.42
C LEU A 175 8.30 17.64 -16.30
N THR A 176 9.51 17.67 -16.84
CA THR A 176 10.36 18.89 -16.85
C THR A 176 9.84 19.97 -17.80
N SER A 177 9.04 19.61 -18.81
CA SER A 177 8.39 20.59 -19.69
C SER A 177 7.42 21.50 -18.95
N GLY A 178 6.94 21.10 -17.78
CA GLY A 178 6.02 21.84 -16.93
C GLY A 178 4.56 21.81 -17.38
N GLU A 179 4.24 20.95 -18.35
CA GLU A 179 2.85 20.69 -18.77
C GLU A 179 2.15 19.78 -17.76
N ASP A 180 0.81 19.87 -17.69
CA ASP A 180 0.00 18.97 -16.89
C ASP A 180 0.16 17.53 -17.42
N VAL A 181 0.28 16.56 -16.52
CA VAL A 181 0.48 15.15 -16.87
C VAL A 181 -0.71 14.31 -16.44
N SER A 182 -1.08 13.34 -17.28
CA SER A 182 -2.11 12.36 -16.94
C SER A 182 -1.54 11.29 -16.01
N VAL A 183 -2.15 11.14 -14.83
CA VAL A 183 -1.79 10.10 -13.87
C VAL A 183 -3.02 9.28 -13.50
N GLN A 184 -2.80 7.99 -13.22
CA GLN A 184 -3.88 7.14 -12.70
C GLN A 184 -3.46 6.57 -11.34
N LEU A 185 -4.30 6.75 -10.33
CA LEU A 185 -4.09 6.25 -8.97
C LEU A 185 -5.42 5.96 -8.25
N PRO A 186 -5.36 5.17 -7.14
CA PRO A 186 -4.22 4.44 -6.65
C PRO A 186 -4.13 3.03 -7.28
N HIS A 187 -2.93 2.46 -7.27
CA HIS A 187 -2.65 1.07 -7.57
C HIS A 187 -1.90 0.42 -6.40
N GLY A 188 -1.88 -0.91 -6.35
CA GLY A 188 -1.13 -1.70 -5.39
C GLY A 188 -1.92 -2.06 -4.13
N LYS A 189 -1.61 -3.27 -3.62
CA LYS A 189 -2.21 -3.84 -2.41
C LYS A 189 -1.22 -3.91 -1.24
N ALA A 190 0.08 -3.73 -1.50
CA ALA A 190 1.11 -3.69 -0.48
C ALA A 190 1.15 -2.32 0.21
N CYS A 191 0.09 -2.00 0.96
CA CYS A 191 -0.14 -0.69 1.55
C CYS A 191 -0.75 -0.80 2.95
N LEU A 192 -0.72 0.29 3.71
CA LEU A 192 -1.33 0.39 5.03
C LEU A 192 -2.67 1.13 4.95
N ALA A 193 -3.76 0.39 5.01
CA ALA A 193 -5.11 0.97 5.15
C ALA A 193 -5.35 1.49 6.59
N ALA A 194 -4.70 0.87 7.56
CA ALA A 194 -4.64 1.28 8.97
C ALA A 194 -3.26 0.95 9.53
N ALA A 195 -2.92 1.51 10.69
CA ALA A 195 -1.70 1.13 11.40
C ALA A 195 -1.82 -0.34 11.83
N PRO A 196 -0.81 -1.19 11.55
CA PRO A 196 -0.84 -2.59 11.94
C PRO A 196 -0.70 -2.77 13.46
N ASP A 197 -1.06 -3.92 13.96
CA ASP A 197 -0.96 -4.31 15.37
C ASP A 197 0.31 -5.11 15.69
N LYS A 198 1.26 -5.15 14.74
CA LYS A 198 2.54 -5.87 14.84
C LYS A 198 3.72 -4.94 14.55
N PRO A 199 4.93 -5.30 15.03
CA PRO A 199 6.16 -4.64 14.58
C PRO A 199 6.35 -4.80 13.07
N LEU A 200 6.94 -3.79 12.44
CA LEU A 200 7.18 -3.75 11.01
C LEU A 200 8.65 -3.96 10.64
N VAL A 201 8.85 -4.75 9.60
CA VAL A 201 10.13 -4.84 8.91
C VAL A 201 9.93 -4.32 7.48
N LEU A 202 10.62 -3.24 7.17
CA LEU A 202 10.58 -2.59 5.87
C LEU A 202 11.88 -2.90 5.13
N VAL A 203 11.78 -3.41 3.90
CA VAL A 203 12.95 -3.78 3.10
C VAL A 203 12.87 -3.09 1.74
N ALA A 204 13.80 -2.18 1.49
CA ALA A 204 13.90 -1.42 0.24
C ALA A 204 15.17 -1.77 -0.51
N ALA A 205 15.08 -1.90 -1.83
CA ALA A 205 16.22 -1.89 -2.73
C ALA A 205 16.14 -0.68 -3.67
N GLY A 206 17.21 0.13 -3.72
CA GLY A 206 17.27 1.34 -4.56
C GLY A 206 16.10 2.28 -4.30
N THR A 207 15.37 2.65 -5.35
CA THR A 207 14.20 3.53 -5.28
C THR A 207 12.96 2.89 -4.64
N GLY A 208 12.98 1.60 -4.29
CA GLY A 208 11.96 0.99 -3.43
C GLY A 208 11.81 1.70 -2.08
N PHE A 209 12.81 2.49 -1.69
CA PHE A 209 12.71 3.39 -0.53
C PHE A 209 11.55 4.39 -0.61
N ALA A 210 11.11 4.78 -1.81
CA ALA A 210 9.96 5.68 -1.98
C ALA A 210 8.69 5.12 -1.31
N GLN A 211 8.40 3.84 -1.51
CA GLN A 211 7.28 3.16 -0.86
C GLN A 211 7.45 3.14 0.66
N MET A 212 8.62 2.76 1.15
CA MET A 212 8.90 2.70 2.59
C MET A 212 8.79 4.07 3.26
N LYS A 213 9.22 5.14 2.57
CA LYS A 213 9.05 6.51 3.05
C LYS A 213 7.58 6.85 3.29
N SER A 214 6.71 6.54 2.34
CA SER A 214 5.27 6.77 2.48
C SER A 214 4.69 6.04 3.70
N LEU A 215 5.07 4.77 3.91
CA LEU A 215 4.64 3.96 5.06
C LEU A 215 5.10 4.56 6.39
N VAL A 216 6.40 4.92 6.50
CA VAL A 216 6.96 5.49 7.73
C VAL A 216 6.30 6.82 8.08
N GLU A 217 6.19 7.74 7.13
CA GLU A 217 5.58 9.06 7.37
C GLU A 217 4.09 8.97 7.69
N TYR A 218 3.38 8.01 7.12
CA TYR A 218 2.00 7.72 7.52
C TYR A 218 1.94 7.27 8.98
N LEU A 219 2.78 6.32 9.38
CA LEU A 219 2.80 5.78 10.75
C LEU A 219 3.21 6.82 11.78
N GLN A 220 4.12 7.72 11.45
CA GLN A 220 4.49 8.86 12.32
C GLN A 220 3.31 9.80 12.59
N GLY A 221 2.35 9.87 11.67
CA GLY A 221 1.10 10.63 11.86
C GLY A 221 0.00 9.89 12.63
N THR A 222 0.27 8.66 13.08
CA THR A 222 -0.68 7.80 13.79
C THR A 222 -0.21 7.51 15.22
N ASN A 223 -1.01 6.76 15.98
CA ASN A 223 -0.62 6.26 17.30
C ASN A 223 0.12 4.90 17.22
N PHE A 224 0.85 4.64 16.14
CA PHE A 224 1.61 3.41 16.00
C PHE A 224 2.68 3.31 17.09
N SER A 225 2.64 2.23 17.88
CA SER A 225 3.49 2.05 19.07
C SER A 225 4.49 0.89 18.96
N HIS A 226 4.42 0.12 17.87
CA HIS A 226 5.36 -0.98 17.64
C HIS A 226 6.65 -0.50 16.99
N SER A 227 7.69 -1.33 17.05
CA SER A 227 8.97 -1.02 16.42
C SER A 227 8.93 -1.14 14.89
N ILE A 228 9.73 -0.31 14.23
CA ILE A 228 9.98 -0.35 12.79
C ILE A 228 11.46 -0.62 12.57
N LYS A 229 11.79 -1.61 11.75
CA LYS A 229 13.15 -1.83 11.24
C LYS A 229 13.16 -1.61 9.74
N LEU A 230 13.95 -0.63 9.29
CA LEU A 230 14.11 -0.32 7.87
C LEU A 230 15.47 -0.79 7.38
N PHE A 231 15.47 -1.74 6.48
CA PHE A 231 16.63 -2.16 5.69
C PHE A 231 16.59 -1.47 4.34
N TRP A 232 17.64 -0.75 3.98
CA TRP A 232 17.73 -0.13 2.67
C TRP A 232 19.03 -0.55 1.98
N GLY A 233 18.87 -1.38 0.94
CA GLY A 233 19.97 -1.88 0.12
C GLY A 233 20.20 -1.01 -1.11
N VAL A 234 21.45 -0.65 -1.36
CA VAL A 234 21.90 0.08 -2.54
C VAL A 234 23.25 -0.47 -3.02
N ARG A 235 23.63 -0.20 -4.28
CA ARG A 235 24.91 -0.63 -4.83
C ARG A 235 26.08 0.14 -4.22
N LYS A 236 25.94 1.49 -4.19
CA LYS A 236 26.95 2.41 -3.69
C LYS A 236 26.36 3.35 -2.65
N HIS A 237 27.22 3.92 -1.82
CA HIS A 237 26.80 4.90 -0.82
C HIS A 237 26.05 6.09 -1.41
N GLU A 238 26.44 6.56 -2.61
CA GLU A 238 25.82 7.69 -3.32
C GLU A 238 24.40 7.39 -3.80
N ASP A 239 24.05 6.10 -3.99
CA ASP A 239 22.71 5.68 -4.39
C ASP A 239 21.68 5.79 -3.27
N MET A 240 22.14 5.96 -2.02
CA MET A 240 21.27 6.13 -0.85
C MET A 240 20.86 7.61 -0.70
N TYR A 241 20.09 8.07 -1.66
CA TYR A 241 19.80 9.49 -1.93
C TYR A 241 19.11 10.27 -0.78
N LEU A 242 18.44 9.59 0.15
CA LEU A 242 17.82 10.18 1.35
C LEU A 242 18.32 9.53 2.65
N ARG A 243 19.57 9.09 2.69
CA ARG A 243 20.19 8.48 3.87
C ARG A 243 20.02 9.34 5.13
N SER A 244 20.21 10.65 5.01
CA SER A 244 20.08 11.58 6.13
C SER A 244 18.66 11.63 6.69
N LEU A 245 17.63 11.42 5.86
CA LEU A 245 16.25 11.32 6.32
C LEU A 245 16.02 10.05 7.15
N ALA A 246 16.44 8.88 6.63
CA ALA A 246 16.29 7.61 7.35
C ALA A 246 17.12 7.59 8.65
N GLN A 247 18.32 8.17 8.62
CA GLN A 247 19.14 8.32 9.81
C GLN A 247 18.47 9.21 10.87
N ARG A 248 17.87 10.32 10.46
CA ARG A 248 17.14 11.20 11.37
C ARG A 248 15.96 10.48 12.04
N TRP A 249 15.18 9.67 11.31
CA TRP A 249 14.12 8.87 11.93
C TRP A 249 14.67 7.90 12.99
N HIS A 250 15.85 7.32 12.74
CA HIS A 250 16.54 6.47 13.70
C HIS A 250 16.97 7.24 14.94
N ASP A 251 17.53 8.44 14.75
CA ASP A 251 18.05 9.27 15.84
C ASP A 251 16.94 9.89 16.72
N GLU A 252 15.76 10.09 16.13
CA GLU A 252 14.59 10.70 16.77
C GLU A 252 13.69 9.72 17.53
N SER A 253 13.84 8.40 17.31
CA SER A 253 12.93 7.40 17.89
C SER A 253 13.61 6.07 18.21
N ASP A 254 13.59 5.68 19.47
CA ASP A 254 14.06 4.35 19.91
C ASP A 254 13.26 3.19 19.30
N ALA A 255 12.05 3.45 18.84
CA ALA A 255 11.21 2.46 18.17
C ALA A 255 11.55 2.29 16.68
N PHE A 256 12.39 3.16 16.10
CA PHE A 256 12.79 3.10 14.71
C PHE A 256 14.27 2.72 14.57
N THR A 257 14.56 1.67 13.82
CA THR A 257 15.94 1.25 13.54
C THR A 257 16.19 1.33 12.03
N PHE A 258 17.22 2.08 11.64
CA PHE A 258 17.70 2.14 10.26
C PHE A 258 18.93 1.26 10.07
N LEU A 259 18.90 0.39 9.08
CA LEU A 259 19.93 -0.58 8.73
C LEU A 259 20.33 -0.39 7.25
N PRO A 260 21.27 0.50 6.96
CA PRO A 260 21.78 0.67 5.60
C PRO A 260 22.61 -0.55 5.18
N VAL A 261 22.37 -1.04 3.95
CA VAL A 261 23.13 -2.13 3.34
C VAL A 261 23.72 -1.61 2.02
N VAL A 262 25.03 -1.58 1.91
CA VAL A 262 25.72 -1.12 0.72
C VAL A 262 26.48 -2.29 0.12
N GLY A 263 26.35 -2.51 -1.19
CA GLY A 263 27.11 -3.51 -1.90
C GLY A 263 28.61 -3.18 -1.86
N ASP A 264 29.48 -4.19 -1.92
CA ASP A 264 30.92 -3.98 -2.06
C ASP A 264 31.25 -3.60 -3.51
N ASP A 265 32.03 -2.52 -3.68
CA ASP A 265 32.46 -2.04 -4.99
C ASP A 265 33.31 -3.06 -5.79
N GLU A 266 33.86 -4.08 -5.13
CA GLU A 266 34.71 -5.11 -5.75
C GLU A 266 33.93 -6.30 -6.31
N ASP A 267 32.74 -6.60 -5.77
CA ASP A 267 31.86 -7.61 -6.30
C ASP A 267 30.85 -6.98 -7.28
N ASN A 268 31.22 -6.96 -8.55
CA ASN A 268 30.34 -6.59 -9.68
C ASN A 268 29.07 -7.45 -9.79
N ASP A 269 28.81 -8.32 -8.83
CA ASP A 269 27.74 -9.31 -8.84
C ASP A 269 26.51 -8.88 -7.99
N TRP A 270 26.26 -7.57 -7.91
CA TRP A 270 24.92 -7.08 -7.54
C TRP A 270 23.90 -7.45 -8.65
N GLY A 271 24.15 -8.54 -9.33
CA GLY A 271 23.46 -9.05 -10.53
C GLY A 271 21.98 -9.40 -10.36
N GLY A 272 21.28 -8.63 -9.54
CA GLY A 272 19.85 -8.73 -9.32
C GLY A 272 19.43 -9.60 -8.13
N HIS A 273 20.35 -10.29 -7.48
CA HIS A 273 20.00 -11.22 -6.38
C HIS A 273 19.95 -10.57 -5.00
N HIS A 274 20.59 -9.41 -4.82
CA HIS A 274 20.59 -8.67 -3.54
C HIS A 274 20.90 -9.53 -2.30
N ASP A 275 21.76 -10.53 -2.44
CA ASP A 275 22.08 -11.52 -1.39
C ASP A 275 22.58 -10.88 -0.10
N GLN A 276 23.32 -9.77 -0.19
CA GLN A 276 23.80 -9.04 0.98
C GLN A 276 22.63 -8.44 1.78
N LEU A 277 21.61 -7.90 1.08
CA LEU A 277 20.42 -7.35 1.73
C LEU A 277 19.63 -8.47 2.43
N VAL A 278 19.39 -9.59 1.77
CA VAL A 278 18.69 -10.74 2.35
C VAL A 278 19.45 -11.29 3.56
N ARG A 279 20.78 -11.45 3.46
CA ARG A 279 21.62 -11.88 4.57
C ARG A 279 21.58 -10.91 5.75
N ALA A 280 21.61 -9.60 5.50
CA ALA A 280 21.53 -8.59 6.56
C ALA A 280 20.18 -8.64 7.28
N VAL A 281 19.09 -8.85 6.55
CA VAL A 281 17.74 -9.01 7.14
C VAL A 281 17.69 -10.27 8.03
N LEU A 282 18.14 -11.41 7.55
CA LEU A 282 18.12 -12.68 8.31
C LEU A 282 19.03 -12.67 9.53
N ALA A 283 20.15 -11.95 9.50
CA ALA A 283 21.13 -11.88 10.59
C ALA A 283 20.63 -11.16 11.85
N THR A 284 19.45 -10.55 11.82
CA THR A 284 18.96 -9.71 12.95
C THR A 284 18.30 -10.48 14.09
N GLY A 285 18.06 -11.76 13.98
CA GLY A 285 17.41 -12.58 15.02
C GLY A 285 15.98 -12.18 15.34
N ILE A 286 15.27 -11.60 14.37
CA ILE A 286 13.85 -11.24 14.47
C ILE A 286 13.01 -12.54 14.59
N ASP A 287 12.02 -12.53 15.47
CA ASP A 287 10.97 -13.56 15.51
C ASP A 287 9.98 -13.32 14.37
N TRP A 288 10.21 -13.96 13.22
CA TRP A 288 9.46 -13.75 11.99
C TRP A 288 7.98 -14.07 12.12
N GLY A 289 7.59 -14.92 13.05
CA GLY A 289 6.17 -15.21 13.32
C GLY A 289 5.39 -14.06 13.98
N LYS A 290 6.07 -12.95 14.35
CA LYS A 290 5.46 -11.84 15.10
C LYS A 290 5.57 -10.49 14.42
N VAL A 291 5.97 -10.44 13.17
CA VAL A 291 6.18 -9.19 12.43
C VAL A 291 5.38 -9.17 11.13
N GLU A 292 5.20 -8.00 10.59
CA GLU A 292 4.71 -7.77 9.24
C GLU A 292 5.85 -7.21 8.39
N VAL A 293 6.01 -7.71 7.17
CA VAL A 293 7.11 -7.35 6.28
C VAL A 293 6.58 -6.66 5.03
N HIS A 294 7.10 -5.47 4.73
CA HIS A 294 6.88 -4.81 3.45
C HIS A 294 8.19 -4.76 2.67
N ALA A 295 8.18 -5.25 1.42
CA ALA A 295 9.36 -5.30 0.58
C ALA A 295 9.13 -4.59 -0.76
N SER A 296 10.09 -3.77 -1.19
CA SER A 296 10.05 -3.07 -2.47
C SER A 296 11.41 -3.09 -3.16
N GLY A 297 11.41 -3.58 -4.40
CA GLY A 297 12.61 -3.76 -5.20
C GLY A 297 12.34 -4.60 -6.44
N SER A 298 13.39 -5.18 -7.04
CA SER A 298 13.22 -6.05 -8.20
C SER A 298 12.47 -7.35 -7.84
N PRO A 299 11.75 -7.97 -8.79
CA PRO A 299 11.08 -9.25 -8.56
C PRO A 299 12.02 -10.32 -7.99
N THR A 300 13.23 -10.43 -8.51
CA THR A 300 14.22 -11.39 -8.01
C THR A 300 14.54 -11.15 -6.53
N MET A 301 14.80 -9.90 -6.14
CA MET A 301 15.09 -9.56 -4.74
C MET A 301 13.90 -9.89 -3.82
N VAL A 302 12.70 -9.47 -4.21
CA VAL A 302 11.49 -9.66 -3.39
C VAL A 302 11.21 -11.14 -3.17
N TYR A 303 11.30 -11.95 -4.21
CA TYR A 303 11.04 -13.39 -4.09
C TYR A 303 12.15 -14.13 -3.32
N THR A 304 13.41 -13.78 -3.53
CA THR A 304 14.51 -14.35 -2.73
C THR A 304 14.34 -14.03 -1.25
N LEU A 305 13.98 -12.80 -0.94
CA LEU A 305 13.69 -12.37 0.44
C LEU A 305 12.49 -13.14 1.01
N MET A 306 11.39 -13.19 0.28
CA MET A 306 10.16 -13.87 0.71
C MET A 306 10.41 -15.34 1.05
N ASP A 307 11.07 -16.08 0.14
CA ASP A 307 11.38 -17.50 0.35
C ASP A 307 12.22 -17.69 1.61
N ALA A 308 13.27 -16.89 1.78
CA ALA A 308 14.16 -16.96 2.93
C ALA A 308 13.45 -16.64 4.26
N LEU A 309 12.53 -15.66 4.25
CA LEU A 309 11.77 -15.29 5.45
C LEU A 309 10.68 -16.31 5.80
N VAL A 310 10.04 -16.90 4.80
CA VAL A 310 9.07 -18.01 5.01
C VAL A 310 9.77 -19.23 5.59
N GLU A 311 10.96 -19.58 5.08
CA GLU A 311 11.78 -20.65 5.66
C GLU A 311 12.19 -20.33 7.11
N ALA A 312 12.41 -19.06 7.43
CA ALA A 312 12.72 -18.59 8.79
C ALA A 312 11.48 -18.44 9.71
N GLY A 313 10.27 -18.73 9.21
CA GLY A 313 9.03 -18.78 10.01
C GLY A 313 8.05 -17.61 9.81
N LEU A 314 8.26 -16.74 8.80
CA LEU A 314 7.28 -15.72 8.42
C LEU A 314 6.06 -16.39 7.76
N SER A 315 4.86 -15.94 8.12
CA SER A 315 3.66 -16.29 7.36
C SER A 315 3.63 -15.54 6.02
N GLU A 316 3.31 -16.21 4.93
CA GLU A 316 3.14 -15.55 3.62
C GLU A 316 2.10 -14.43 3.66
N GLN A 317 1.11 -14.52 4.54
CA GLN A 317 0.07 -13.52 4.72
C GLN A 317 0.58 -12.24 5.39
N ASP A 318 1.72 -12.30 6.07
CA ASP A 318 2.40 -11.17 6.71
C ASP A 318 3.52 -10.57 5.83
N PHE A 319 3.61 -11.00 4.55
CA PHE A 319 4.55 -10.47 3.57
C PHE A 319 3.83 -9.68 2.47
N TYR A 320 4.16 -8.41 2.33
CA TYR A 320 3.52 -7.48 1.41
C TYR A 320 4.54 -6.94 0.40
N SER A 321 4.22 -7.06 -0.88
CA SER A 321 4.98 -6.44 -1.97
C SER A 321 4.09 -6.30 -3.21
N ASP A 322 4.19 -5.18 -3.91
CA ASP A 322 3.49 -4.98 -5.18
C ASP A 322 3.99 -5.93 -6.28
N VAL A 323 5.21 -6.46 -6.12
CA VAL A 323 5.78 -7.49 -7.03
C VAL A 323 4.88 -8.71 -7.13
N LEU A 324 4.23 -9.11 -6.02
CA LEU A 324 3.34 -10.27 -6.00
C LEU A 324 2.10 -10.07 -6.88
N GLU A 325 1.75 -8.83 -7.20
CA GLU A 325 0.63 -8.47 -8.06
C GLU A 325 1.03 -8.34 -9.53
N TYR A 326 2.11 -7.61 -9.83
CA TYR A 326 2.48 -7.30 -11.22
C TYR A 326 3.45 -8.31 -11.87
N ALA A 327 4.15 -9.10 -11.07
CA ALA A 327 5.07 -10.14 -11.52
C ALA A 327 4.90 -11.45 -10.74
N PRO A 328 3.67 -12.03 -10.69
CA PRO A 328 3.42 -13.24 -9.91
C PRO A 328 4.27 -14.39 -10.44
N ARG A 329 4.74 -15.26 -9.55
CA ARG A 329 5.35 -16.54 -9.93
C ARG A 329 4.29 -17.44 -10.56
N ALA A 330 4.69 -18.21 -11.59
CA ALA A 330 3.88 -19.22 -12.25
C ALA A 330 3.64 -20.45 -11.34
#